data_a3fedb45dccd5cc5d5a85f9acf686554
#
_entry.id   a3fedb45dccd5cc5d5a85f9acf686554
#
_cell.length_a   1.000
_cell.length_b   1.000
_cell.length_c   1.000
_cell.angle_alpha   90.00
_cell.angle_beta   90.00
_cell.angle_gamma   90.00
#
_symmetry.space_group_name_H-M   'P 1'
#
loop_
_entity.id
_entity.type
_entity.pdbx_description
1 polymer ?
#
loop_
_entity_poly.entity_id
_entity_poly.type
_entity_poly.pdbx_seq_one_letter_code
_entity_poly.pdbx_strand_id
1 'polypeptide(L)'
;MSLNPEQLKKHCEAILQSRRIKNKIVVLCEGKIPDIQGIKSVQSYKAMKETPDASFYMACIPRWWRQKRPEFFNCGNRKDVIDTYFTLLILHQQDSTNSYLDPDRLFAIIDLDLQAEAIYNYIFTDTEAIFRNLYAKSEVQEQNAAQHRIWITGLIHKEAYFLTPELQSLFDDYPNSPIYQENLASLTNIYSDMADGISSDRDLQLNLTRAFDRINHCSGLDCTELDVGKFQDSWKHKFQNTTDTTQKHELIVALLTIKKAKKYWHKIKRPGDWSCDEQQVFREQLSLEIGRFYSQQGSDVKCHIPFFFKTLYECV
;
A
#
# COMPACT_ATOMS: atom_id res chain seq x y z
N MET A 1 6.69 15.81 -5.42
CA MET A 1 7.02 17.03 -4.66
C MET A 1 6.20 17.02 -3.41
N SER A 2 6.80 17.35 -2.26
CA SER A 2 6.06 17.50 -1.01
C SER A 2 5.20 18.75 -1.05
N LEU A 3 4.07 18.73 -0.34
CA LEU A 3 3.21 19.88 -0.16
C LEU A 3 3.95 20.99 0.60
N ASN A 4 3.83 22.21 0.14
CA ASN A 4 4.24 23.34 0.97
C ASN A 4 3.18 23.61 2.06
N PRO A 5 3.51 24.38 3.14
CA PRO A 5 2.60 24.59 4.26
C PRO A 5 1.23 25.17 3.88
N GLU A 6 1.19 26.05 2.87
CA GLU A 6 -0.07 26.65 2.39
C GLU A 6 -0.93 25.65 1.65
N GLN A 7 -0.31 24.81 0.80
CA GLN A 7 -1.00 23.74 0.07
C GLN A 7 -1.53 22.69 1.05
N LEU A 8 -0.74 22.29 2.04
CA LEU A 8 -1.14 21.36 3.09
C LEU A 8 -2.36 21.88 3.85
N LYS A 9 -2.30 23.16 4.30
CA LYS A 9 -3.42 23.78 5.01
C LYS A 9 -4.69 23.81 4.17
N LYS A 10 -4.62 24.25 2.91
CA LYS A 10 -5.77 24.29 1.99
C LYS A 10 -6.36 22.88 1.75
N HIS A 11 -5.50 21.87 1.61
CA HIS A 11 -5.93 20.49 1.46
C HIS A 11 -6.68 20.00 2.69
N CYS A 12 -6.15 20.24 3.89
CA CYS A 12 -6.79 19.89 5.16
C CYS A 12 -8.13 20.60 5.34
N GLU A 13 -8.20 21.92 5.07
CA GLU A 13 -9.46 22.69 5.16
C GLU A 13 -10.54 22.14 4.22
N ALA A 14 -10.16 21.73 2.99
CA ALA A 14 -11.09 21.11 2.05
C ALA A 14 -11.62 19.76 2.56
N ILE A 15 -10.79 18.96 3.22
CA ILE A 15 -11.22 17.71 3.85
C ILE A 15 -12.17 18.00 5.01
N LEU A 16 -11.79 18.88 5.96
CA LEU A 16 -12.58 19.19 7.16
C LEU A 16 -13.98 19.72 6.83
N GLN A 17 -14.10 20.55 5.80
CA GLN A 17 -15.38 21.16 5.37
C GLN A 17 -16.24 20.21 4.51
N SER A 18 -15.75 19.02 4.20
CA SER A 18 -16.48 18.08 3.37
C SER A 18 -17.60 17.37 4.15
N ARG A 19 -18.84 17.61 3.77
CA ARG A 19 -20.00 16.88 4.33
C ARG A 19 -19.93 15.37 4.11
N ARG A 20 -19.12 14.89 3.16
CA ARG A 20 -18.97 13.46 2.86
C ARG A 20 -18.31 12.68 3.98
N ILE A 21 -17.48 13.33 4.80
CA ILE A 21 -16.81 12.68 5.93
C ILE A 21 -17.66 12.63 7.19
N LYS A 22 -18.80 13.32 7.20
CA LYS A 22 -19.68 13.37 8.39
C LYS A 22 -20.13 11.96 8.80
N ASN A 23 -19.80 11.58 10.02
CA ASN A 23 -20.11 10.25 10.60
C ASN A 23 -19.48 9.07 9.82
N LYS A 24 -18.35 9.29 9.11
CA LYS A 24 -17.63 8.24 8.40
C LYS A 24 -16.20 8.12 8.91
N ILE A 25 -15.59 6.99 8.63
CA ILE A 25 -14.15 6.83 8.74
C ILE A 25 -13.50 7.60 7.60
N VAL A 26 -12.45 8.34 7.94
CA VAL A 26 -11.59 9.05 7.00
C VAL A 26 -10.26 8.32 6.95
N VAL A 27 -9.81 7.95 5.77
CA VAL A 27 -8.52 7.29 5.56
C VAL A 27 -7.66 8.12 4.61
N LEU A 28 -6.52 8.56 5.10
CA LEU A 28 -5.51 9.23 4.31
C LEU A 28 -4.58 8.19 3.69
N CYS A 29 -4.24 8.33 2.41
CA CYS A 29 -3.34 7.42 1.72
C CYS A 29 -2.35 8.18 0.84
N GLU A 30 -1.24 7.52 0.50
CA GLU A 30 -0.32 8.06 -0.50
C GLU A 30 -1.03 8.14 -1.85
N GLY A 31 -0.63 9.10 -2.66
CA GLY A 31 -1.16 9.28 -4.00
C GLY A 31 -1.18 10.74 -4.44
N LYS A 32 -1.22 10.93 -5.75
CA LYS A 32 -1.20 12.26 -6.34
C LYS A 32 -2.43 13.05 -5.92
N ILE A 33 -2.22 14.23 -5.36
CA ILE A 33 -3.28 15.20 -5.11
C ILE A 33 -3.58 15.87 -6.45
N PRO A 34 -4.84 15.88 -6.90
CA PRO A 34 -5.21 16.62 -8.10
C PRO A 34 -4.89 18.10 -7.95
N ASP A 35 -4.34 18.72 -9.01
CA ASP A 35 -4.09 20.18 -9.04
C ASP A 35 -5.41 20.91 -8.92
N ILE A 36 -5.67 21.45 -7.73
CA ILE A 36 -6.90 22.13 -7.40
C ILE A 36 -6.69 23.63 -7.61
N GLN A 37 -6.69 24.07 -8.84
CA GLN A 37 -6.84 25.50 -9.12
C GLN A 37 -8.30 25.91 -8.90
N GLY A 38 -8.54 26.62 -7.80
CA GLY A 38 -9.78 27.40 -7.60
C GLY A 38 -11.02 26.63 -7.17
N ILE A 39 -10.95 25.72 -6.17
CA ILE A 39 -12.03 24.78 -5.96
C ILE A 39 -12.86 24.94 -4.69
N LYS A 40 -14.15 25.12 -4.92
CA LYS A 40 -15.26 24.79 -3.99
C LYS A 40 -16.37 23.98 -4.71
N SER A 41 -16.07 23.16 -5.72
CA SER A 41 -17.11 22.46 -6.49
C SER A 41 -17.16 20.95 -6.20
N VAL A 42 -18.34 20.37 -6.35
CA VAL A 42 -18.58 18.92 -6.25
C VAL A 42 -17.75 18.12 -7.26
N GLN A 43 -17.40 18.74 -8.40
CA GLN A 43 -16.60 18.10 -9.45
C GLN A 43 -15.13 17.91 -9.05
N SER A 44 -14.56 18.84 -8.30
CA SER A 44 -13.20 18.71 -7.77
C SER A 44 -13.06 17.63 -6.71
N TYR A 45 -14.14 17.39 -5.98
CA TYR A 45 -14.22 16.28 -5.03
C TYR A 45 -14.29 14.92 -5.74
N LYS A 46 -14.93 14.86 -6.92
CA LYS A 46 -14.89 13.66 -7.78
C LYS A 46 -13.48 13.39 -8.28
N ALA A 47 -12.77 14.42 -8.73
CA ALA A 47 -11.39 14.30 -9.19
C ALA A 47 -10.44 13.78 -8.09
N MET A 48 -10.66 14.12 -6.81
CA MET A 48 -9.92 13.54 -5.69
C MET A 48 -10.20 12.04 -5.50
N LYS A 49 -11.37 11.54 -5.91
CA LYS A 49 -11.73 10.11 -5.87
C LYS A 49 -11.24 9.32 -7.10
N GLU A 50 -11.02 9.99 -8.21
CA GLU A 50 -10.64 9.36 -9.49
C GLU A 50 -9.12 9.11 -9.59
N THR A 51 -8.37 9.31 -8.51
CA THR A 51 -6.94 9.04 -8.49
C THR A 51 -6.65 7.57 -8.16
N PRO A 52 -5.70 6.92 -8.85
CA PRO A 52 -5.50 5.47 -8.80
C PRO A 52 -5.34 4.88 -7.40
N ASP A 53 -4.66 5.61 -6.50
CA ASP A 53 -4.32 5.08 -5.18
C ASP A 53 -5.53 4.94 -4.25
N ALA A 54 -6.30 6.02 -4.07
CA ALA A 54 -7.55 5.97 -3.31
C ALA A 54 -8.57 5.00 -3.94
N SER A 55 -8.60 4.93 -5.28
CA SER A 55 -9.50 4.03 -6.01
C SER A 55 -9.22 2.56 -5.75
N PHE A 56 -7.95 2.17 -5.64
CA PHE A 56 -7.58 0.81 -5.26
C PHE A 56 -8.11 0.47 -3.86
N TYR A 57 -7.83 1.29 -2.85
CA TYR A 57 -8.33 1.02 -1.49
C TYR A 57 -9.86 1.03 -1.42
N MET A 58 -10.54 1.90 -2.15
CA MET A 58 -12.01 1.87 -2.25
C MET A 58 -12.52 0.58 -2.86
N ALA A 59 -11.83 0.01 -3.85
CA ALA A 59 -12.18 -1.28 -4.45
C ALA A 59 -11.95 -2.45 -3.47
N CYS A 60 -11.01 -2.32 -2.53
CA CYS A 60 -10.74 -3.32 -1.50
C CYS A 60 -11.79 -3.35 -0.37
N ILE A 61 -12.70 -2.37 -0.28
CA ILE A 61 -13.71 -2.35 0.80
C ILE A 61 -14.55 -3.63 0.73
N PRO A 62 -14.62 -4.42 1.82
CA PRO A 62 -15.36 -5.67 1.85
C PRO A 62 -16.83 -5.49 1.42
N ARG A 63 -17.38 -6.45 0.66
CA ARG A 63 -18.75 -6.38 0.15
C ARG A 63 -19.81 -6.37 1.25
N TRP A 64 -19.51 -6.94 2.41
CA TRP A 64 -20.39 -6.95 3.56
C TRP A 64 -20.51 -5.57 4.23
N TRP A 65 -19.53 -4.67 4.04
CA TRP A 65 -19.58 -3.31 4.58
C TRP A 65 -20.43 -2.40 3.70
N ARG A 66 -21.73 -2.38 3.97
CA ARG A 66 -22.72 -1.68 3.11
C ARG A 66 -22.94 -0.22 3.48
N GLN A 67 -22.94 0.11 4.79
CA GLN A 67 -23.24 1.44 5.30
C GLN A 67 -22.00 2.14 5.83
N LYS A 68 -21.99 3.48 5.76
CA LYS A 68 -20.91 4.33 6.30
C LYS A 68 -19.50 3.89 5.84
N ARG A 69 -19.39 3.52 4.57
CA ARG A 69 -18.09 3.15 3.97
C ARG A 69 -17.06 4.24 4.21
N PRO A 70 -15.79 3.90 4.46
CA PRO A 70 -14.74 4.88 4.65
C PRO A 70 -14.56 5.78 3.41
N GLU A 71 -14.18 7.03 3.64
CA GLU A 71 -13.77 7.96 2.60
C GLU A 71 -12.25 8.02 2.55
N PHE A 72 -11.67 7.82 1.37
CA PHE A 72 -10.23 7.84 1.14
C PHE A 72 -9.80 9.15 0.50
N PHE A 73 -8.65 9.68 0.96
CA PHE A 73 -8.06 10.90 0.44
C PHE A 73 -6.59 10.67 0.11
N ASN A 74 -6.19 10.99 -1.12
CA ASN A 74 -4.79 11.06 -1.51
C ASN A 74 -4.15 12.31 -0.92
N CYS A 75 -2.98 12.15 -0.30
CA CYS A 75 -2.29 13.21 0.42
C CYS A 75 -0.84 13.43 -0.04
N GLY A 76 -0.47 12.98 -1.23
CA GLY A 76 0.90 13.11 -1.74
C GLY A 76 1.79 11.93 -1.39
N ASN A 77 2.99 12.17 -0.93
CA ASN A 77 3.92 11.13 -0.49
C ASN A 77 3.70 10.76 0.99
N ARG A 78 4.45 9.78 1.50
CA ARG A 78 4.37 9.28 2.88
C ARG A 78 4.43 10.40 3.93
N LYS A 79 5.41 11.31 3.80
CA LYS A 79 5.55 12.45 4.70
C LYS A 79 4.33 13.36 4.64
N ASP A 80 3.82 13.65 3.45
CA ASP A 80 2.63 14.50 3.27
C ASP A 80 1.39 13.85 3.91
N VAL A 81 1.24 12.52 3.88
CA VAL A 81 0.15 11.79 4.58
C VAL A 81 0.25 12.00 6.08
N ILE A 82 1.45 11.83 6.66
CA ILE A 82 1.70 12.02 8.10
C ILE A 82 1.42 13.48 8.49
N ASP A 83 1.95 14.43 7.75
CA ASP A 83 1.75 15.86 7.98
C ASP A 83 0.26 16.25 7.87
N THR A 84 -0.46 15.67 6.89
CA THR A 84 -1.93 15.87 6.73
C THR A 84 -2.68 15.33 7.94
N TYR A 85 -2.33 14.13 8.44
CA TYR A 85 -2.96 13.51 9.60
C TYR A 85 -2.92 14.45 10.82
N PHE A 86 -1.75 14.92 11.19
CA PHE A 86 -1.60 15.81 12.35
C PHE A 86 -2.18 17.20 12.12
N THR A 87 -2.07 17.74 10.90
CA THR A 87 -2.65 19.04 10.56
C THR A 87 -4.17 19.03 10.65
N LEU A 88 -4.83 17.94 10.20
CA LEU A 88 -6.28 17.77 10.35
C LEU A 88 -6.71 17.80 11.81
N LEU A 89 -5.99 17.09 12.69
CA LEU A 89 -6.27 17.09 14.14
C LEU A 89 -6.11 18.48 14.75
N ILE A 90 -5.05 19.19 14.40
CA ILE A 90 -4.77 20.55 14.91
C ILE A 90 -5.87 21.53 14.44
N LEU A 91 -6.19 21.54 13.15
CA LEU A 91 -7.21 22.44 12.60
C LEU A 91 -8.60 22.13 13.13
N HIS A 92 -8.96 20.85 13.27
CA HIS A 92 -10.23 20.46 13.91
C HIS A 92 -10.30 20.95 15.36
N GLN A 93 -9.21 20.84 16.11
CA GLN A 93 -9.15 21.30 17.51
C GLN A 93 -9.29 22.83 17.61
N GLN A 94 -8.78 23.59 16.63
CA GLN A 94 -8.91 25.04 16.55
C GLN A 94 -10.33 25.51 16.20
N ASP A 95 -11.05 24.77 15.35
CA ASP A 95 -12.41 25.11 14.91
C ASP A 95 -13.23 23.85 14.65
N SER A 96 -13.69 23.23 15.73
CA SER A 96 -14.54 22.03 15.66
C SER A 96 -15.93 22.30 15.13
N THR A 97 -16.42 23.54 15.17
CA THR A 97 -17.78 23.90 14.73
C THR A 97 -17.91 23.90 13.21
N ASN A 98 -16.83 24.19 12.48
CA ASN A 98 -16.76 24.20 11.01
C ASN A 98 -16.12 22.92 10.44
N SER A 99 -15.92 21.89 11.26
CA SER A 99 -15.33 20.62 10.89
C SER A 99 -16.34 19.48 10.95
N TYR A 100 -16.39 18.67 9.88
CA TYR A 100 -17.16 17.44 9.86
C TYR A 100 -16.34 16.21 10.28
N LEU A 101 -15.06 16.39 10.63
CA LEU A 101 -14.17 15.31 11.05
C LEU A 101 -14.57 14.81 12.46
N ASP A 102 -14.55 13.49 12.60
CA ASP A 102 -14.50 12.81 13.88
C ASP A 102 -13.04 12.32 14.07
N PRO A 103 -12.27 12.89 15.01
CA PRO A 103 -10.88 12.52 15.24
C PRO A 103 -10.68 11.03 15.55
N ASP A 104 -11.64 10.40 16.23
CA ASP A 104 -11.58 8.98 16.57
C ASP A 104 -11.75 8.06 15.35
N ARG A 105 -12.21 8.63 14.22
CA ARG A 105 -12.42 7.96 12.95
C ARG A 105 -11.43 8.40 11.86
N LEU A 106 -10.36 9.08 12.24
CA LEU A 106 -9.28 9.46 11.33
C LEU A 106 -8.19 8.38 11.35
N PHE A 107 -7.86 7.87 10.17
CA PHE A 107 -6.81 6.88 9.94
C PHE A 107 -5.91 7.32 8.78
N ALA A 108 -4.71 6.77 8.74
CA ALA A 108 -3.83 6.85 7.59
C ALA A 108 -3.34 5.45 7.23
N ILE A 109 -3.11 5.18 5.94
CA ILE A 109 -2.39 4.02 5.44
C ILE A 109 -1.26 4.49 4.54
N ILE A 110 -0.03 4.10 4.84
CA ILE A 110 1.19 4.52 4.15
C ILE A 110 2.06 3.32 3.79
N ASP A 111 2.86 3.48 2.76
CA ASP A 111 3.77 2.45 2.30
C ASP A 111 4.91 2.20 3.29
N LEU A 112 5.31 0.93 3.44
CA LEU A 112 6.41 0.53 4.31
C LEU A 112 7.73 1.17 3.89
N ASP A 113 8.05 1.13 2.61
CA ASP A 113 9.34 1.53 2.01
C ASP A 113 10.59 1.04 2.80
N LEU A 114 11.77 1.16 2.24
CA LEU A 114 13.02 0.77 2.92
C LEU A 114 13.52 1.82 3.91
N GLN A 115 13.19 3.09 3.67
CA GLN A 115 13.57 4.21 4.54
C GLN A 115 12.50 4.44 5.60
N ALA A 116 12.90 4.49 6.88
CA ALA A 116 12.00 4.90 7.94
C ALA A 116 11.73 6.41 7.85
N GLU A 117 10.49 6.82 8.08
CA GLU A 117 10.09 8.22 8.21
C GLU A 117 9.82 8.50 9.69
N ALA A 118 10.48 9.53 10.25
CA ALA A 118 10.26 9.92 11.63
C ALA A 118 8.84 10.49 11.81
N ILE A 119 8.20 10.17 12.93
CA ILE A 119 6.87 10.66 13.29
C ILE A 119 6.96 11.38 14.62
N TYR A 120 6.73 12.68 14.58
CA TYR A 120 6.77 13.51 15.79
C TYR A 120 5.38 13.55 16.44
N ASN A 121 5.36 13.62 17.79
CA ASN A 121 4.12 13.71 18.58
C ASN A 121 3.18 12.49 18.41
N TYR A 122 3.74 11.32 18.16
CA TYR A 122 3.01 10.06 18.08
C TYR A 122 3.60 9.04 19.05
N ILE A 123 2.84 8.00 19.39
CA ILE A 123 3.30 6.95 20.31
C ILE A 123 4.45 6.10 19.74
N PHE A 124 4.61 6.08 18.43
CA PHE A 124 5.72 5.45 17.73
C PHE A 124 6.62 6.51 17.11
N THR A 125 7.93 6.33 17.24
CA THR A 125 8.95 7.31 16.81
C THR A 125 9.10 7.43 15.31
N ASP A 126 8.76 6.35 14.58
CA ASP A 126 8.91 6.27 13.13
C ASP A 126 8.07 5.14 12.53
N THR A 127 8.05 5.08 11.21
CA THR A 127 7.29 4.08 10.45
C THR A 127 7.77 2.65 10.68
N GLU A 128 9.06 2.43 10.95
CA GLU A 128 9.60 1.11 11.25
C GLU A 128 9.13 0.59 12.61
N ALA A 129 9.04 1.47 13.61
CA ALA A 129 8.50 1.12 14.93
C ALA A 129 7.02 0.69 14.83
N ILE A 130 6.22 1.37 13.99
CA ILE A 130 4.85 0.96 13.70
C ILE A 130 4.84 -0.42 13.02
N PHE A 131 5.66 -0.61 11.98
CA PHE A 131 5.72 -1.88 11.26
C PHE A 131 6.03 -3.06 12.20
N ARG A 132 7.07 -2.94 13.03
CA ARG A 132 7.47 -3.97 14.00
C ARG A 132 6.40 -4.26 15.06
N ASN A 133 5.57 -3.29 15.38
CA ASN A 133 4.46 -3.47 16.31
C ASN A 133 3.23 -4.08 15.62
N LEU A 134 2.97 -3.72 14.36
CA LEU A 134 1.84 -4.25 13.58
C LEU A 134 2.08 -5.67 13.05
N TYR A 135 3.31 -6.02 12.73
CA TYR A 135 3.61 -7.29 12.04
C TYR A 135 4.63 -8.14 12.77
N ALA A 136 4.37 -9.44 12.79
CA ALA A 136 5.33 -10.46 13.20
C ALA A 136 5.32 -11.58 12.15
N LYS A 137 6.48 -11.96 11.63
CA LYS A 137 6.61 -12.99 10.59
C LYS A 137 5.69 -12.79 9.39
N SER A 138 5.60 -11.54 8.92
CA SER A 138 4.70 -11.11 7.85
C SER A 138 3.19 -11.30 8.14
N GLU A 139 2.78 -11.52 9.38
CA GLU A 139 1.38 -11.60 9.80
C GLU A 139 1.02 -10.41 10.69
N VAL A 140 -0.21 -9.93 10.58
CA VAL A 140 -0.71 -8.83 11.43
C VAL A 140 -0.84 -9.31 12.87
N GLN A 141 -0.31 -8.55 13.81
CA GLN A 141 -0.50 -8.78 15.25
C GLN A 141 -1.86 -8.20 15.67
N GLU A 142 -2.89 -9.05 15.71
CA GLU A 142 -4.27 -8.65 15.98
C GLU A 142 -4.43 -7.83 17.26
N GLN A 143 -3.74 -8.22 18.33
CA GLN A 143 -3.77 -7.53 19.63
C GLN A 143 -3.24 -6.09 19.58
N ASN A 144 -2.41 -5.76 18.58
CA ASN A 144 -1.82 -4.43 18.42
C ASN A 144 -2.58 -3.58 17.41
N ALA A 145 -3.29 -4.20 16.48
CA ALA A 145 -3.89 -3.55 15.32
C ALA A 145 -4.80 -2.35 15.68
N ALA A 146 -5.65 -2.50 16.70
CA ALA A 146 -6.58 -1.45 17.13
C ALA A 146 -5.90 -0.19 17.72
N GLN A 147 -4.61 -0.27 18.09
CA GLN A 147 -3.86 0.86 18.65
C GLN A 147 -3.40 1.85 17.57
N HIS A 148 -3.35 1.38 16.29
CA HIS A 148 -2.77 2.15 15.21
C HIS A 148 -3.80 3.01 14.50
N ARG A 149 -3.59 4.32 14.49
CA ARG A 149 -4.29 5.28 13.63
C ARG A 149 -3.52 5.54 12.34
N ILE A 150 -2.21 5.33 12.37
CA ILE A 150 -1.34 5.33 11.19
C ILE A 150 -0.91 3.88 10.95
N TRP A 151 -1.38 3.31 9.84
CA TRP A 151 -1.04 1.97 9.40
C TRP A 151 0.09 2.01 8.37
N ILE A 152 0.99 1.04 8.49
CA ILE A 152 2.03 0.78 7.51
C ILE A 152 1.62 -0.47 6.72
N THR A 153 1.81 -0.47 5.40
CA THR A 153 1.60 -1.69 4.61
C THR A 153 2.53 -2.81 5.07
N GLY A 154 2.07 -4.06 5.08
CA GLY A 154 2.92 -5.21 5.42
C GLY A 154 3.93 -5.59 4.35
N LEU A 155 3.69 -5.15 3.09
CA LEU A 155 4.61 -5.24 1.96
C LEU A 155 5.20 -3.87 1.67
N ILE A 156 6.30 -3.84 0.90
CA ILE A 156 7.12 -2.64 0.72
C ILE A 156 6.34 -1.41 0.24
N HIS A 157 5.32 -1.60 -0.58
CA HIS A 157 4.39 -0.57 -1.03
C HIS A 157 3.16 -1.22 -1.70
N LYS A 158 2.17 -0.40 -2.02
CA LYS A 158 0.88 -0.81 -2.59
C LYS A 158 1.04 -1.74 -3.80
N GLU A 159 1.93 -1.43 -4.75
CA GLU A 159 2.10 -2.24 -5.95
C GLU A 159 2.65 -3.65 -5.67
N ALA A 160 3.23 -3.89 -4.49
CA ALA A 160 3.60 -5.24 -4.07
C ALA A 160 2.37 -6.14 -3.86
N TYR A 161 1.26 -5.56 -3.39
CA TYR A 161 -0.02 -6.28 -3.30
C TYR A 161 -0.64 -6.63 -4.66
N PHE A 162 -0.19 -6.00 -5.75
CA PHE A 162 -0.62 -6.36 -7.10
C PHE A 162 0.12 -7.57 -7.66
N LEU A 163 1.10 -8.06 -6.95
CA LEU A 163 1.97 -9.17 -7.34
C LEU A 163 1.99 -10.30 -6.31
N THR A 164 0.99 -10.40 -5.42
CA THR A 164 0.92 -11.53 -4.49
C THR A 164 0.53 -12.83 -5.22
N PRO A 165 0.97 -14.01 -4.75
CA PRO A 165 0.80 -15.28 -5.48
C PRO A 165 -0.65 -15.63 -5.79
N GLU A 166 -1.58 -15.25 -4.92
CA GLU A 166 -3.01 -15.51 -5.05
C GLU A 166 -3.64 -14.87 -6.28
N LEU A 167 -2.98 -13.85 -6.84
CA LEU A 167 -3.47 -13.12 -8.01
C LEU A 167 -3.17 -13.81 -9.34
N GLN A 168 -2.40 -14.92 -9.37
CA GLN A 168 -2.11 -15.60 -10.63
C GLN A 168 -3.40 -16.04 -11.32
N SER A 169 -4.38 -16.58 -10.61
CA SER A 169 -5.66 -16.95 -11.19
C SER A 169 -6.40 -15.77 -11.81
N LEU A 170 -6.32 -14.57 -11.19
CA LEU A 170 -6.91 -13.37 -11.78
C LEU A 170 -6.21 -12.98 -13.09
N PHE A 171 -4.89 -13.15 -13.17
CA PHE A 171 -4.14 -12.85 -14.39
C PHE A 171 -4.44 -13.85 -15.51
N ASP A 172 -4.68 -15.13 -15.16
CA ASP A 172 -5.02 -16.17 -16.12
C ASP A 172 -6.44 -15.99 -16.69
N ASP A 173 -7.40 -15.55 -15.86
CA ASP A 173 -8.83 -15.45 -16.20
C ASP A 173 -9.24 -14.05 -16.69
N TYR A 174 -8.36 -13.05 -16.57
CA TYR A 174 -8.71 -11.67 -16.90
C TYR A 174 -8.96 -11.51 -18.40
N PRO A 175 -10.04 -10.79 -18.81
CA PRO A 175 -10.28 -10.53 -20.22
C PRO A 175 -9.06 -9.91 -20.89
N ASN A 176 -8.52 -10.55 -21.91
CA ASN A 176 -7.24 -10.18 -22.53
C ASN A 176 -6.09 -10.25 -21.51
N SER A 177 -5.77 -11.43 -21.04
CA SER A 177 -4.72 -11.73 -20.06
C SER A 177 -3.51 -10.80 -20.17
N PRO A 178 -3.05 -10.19 -19.06
CA PRO A 178 -1.96 -9.22 -19.11
C PRO A 178 -0.69 -9.84 -19.71
N ILE A 179 0.15 -8.97 -20.29
CA ILE A 179 1.44 -9.36 -20.88
C ILE A 179 2.57 -8.80 -20.04
N TYR A 180 3.59 -9.62 -19.83
CA TYR A 180 4.85 -9.24 -19.22
C TYR A 180 6.00 -9.75 -20.10
N GLN A 181 6.90 -8.84 -20.53
CA GLN A 181 8.03 -9.19 -21.42
C GLN A 181 7.59 -10.02 -22.65
N GLU A 182 6.55 -9.53 -23.35
CA GLU A 182 6.01 -10.13 -24.58
C GLU A 182 5.35 -11.52 -24.44
N ASN A 183 5.29 -12.05 -23.21
CA ASN A 183 4.61 -13.30 -22.89
C ASN A 183 3.40 -13.05 -21.96
N LEU A 184 2.52 -14.03 -21.84
CA LEU A 184 1.47 -13.99 -20.80
C LEU A 184 2.11 -13.77 -19.42
N ALA A 185 1.52 -12.88 -18.64
CA ALA A 185 2.08 -12.49 -17.36
C ALA A 185 2.04 -13.65 -16.37
N SER A 186 3.21 -14.18 -16.04
CA SER A 186 3.41 -15.15 -14.98
C SER A 186 4.05 -14.45 -13.77
N LEU A 187 3.39 -14.51 -12.62
CA LEU A 187 3.95 -13.96 -11.39
C LEU A 187 5.28 -14.63 -11.02
N THR A 188 5.44 -15.93 -11.30
CA THR A 188 6.71 -16.63 -11.13
C THR A 188 7.86 -15.99 -11.91
N ASN A 189 7.62 -15.60 -13.16
CA ASN A 189 8.62 -14.92 -14.00
C ASN A 189 8.93 -13.52 -13.44
N ILE A 190 7.90 -12.81 -12.98
CA ILE A 190 8.07 -11.50 -12.36
C ILE A 190 8.93 -11.60 -11.09
N TYR A 191 8.71 -12.60 -10.24
CA TYR A 191 9.55 -12.80 -9.04
C TYR A 191 11.00 -13.14 -9.39
N SER A 192 11.22 -13.94 -10.43
CA SER A 192 12.57 -14.23 -10.91
C SER A 192 13.29 -12.95 -11.36
N ASP A 193 12.62 -12.10 -12.14
CA ASP A 193 13.15 -10.81 -12.57
C ASP A 193 13.37 -9.85 -11.39
N MET A 194 12.47 -9.88 -10.39
CA MET A 194 12.65 -9.09 -9.17
C MET A 194 13.89 -9.53 -8.41
N ALA A 195 14.09 -10.85 -8.30
CA ALA A 195 15.27 -11.43 -7.66
C ALA A 195 16.56 -11.09 -8.42
N ASP A 196 16.56 -11.17 -9.75
CA ASP A 196 17.71 -10.77 -10.57
C ASP A 196 18.09 -9.29 -10.38
N GLY A 197 17.14 -8.46 -10.08
CA GLY A 197 17.36 -7.04 -9.79
C GLY A 197 17.79 -6.72 -8.34
N ILE A 198 17.97 -7.70 -7.46
CA ILE A 198 18.32 -7.45 -6.05
C ILE A 198 19.68 -6.82 -5.91
N SER A 199 20.74 -7.42 -6.47
CA SER A 199 22.11 -6.95 -6.35
C SER A 199 22.36 -5.56 -6.94
N SER A 200 21.53 -5.14 -7.89
CA SER A 200 21.60 -3.80 -8.50
C SER A 200 20.73 -2.75 -7.81
N ASP A 201 20.00 -3.11 -6.76
CA ASP A 201 19.07 -2.21 -6.06
C ASP A 201 19.82 -1.37 -5.02
N ARG A 202 20.12 -0.13 -5.37
CA ARG A 202 20.86 0.79 -4.51
C ARG A 202 20.11 1.10 -3.21
N ASP A 203 18.77 1.24 -3.26
CA ASP A 203 17.97 1.53 -2.07
C ASP A 203 18.01 0.36 -1.08
N LEU A 204 17.95 -0.87 -1.61
CA LEU A 204 18.09 -2.08 -0.79
C LEU A 204 19.49 -2.17 -0.19
N GLN A 205 20.56 -1.93 -0.98
CA GLN A 205 21.95 -1.94 -0.48
C GLN A 205 22.16 -0.94 0.68
N LEU A 206 21.59 0.26 0.57
CA LEU A 206 21.70 1.30 1.60
C LEU A 206 20.90 1.00 2.88
N ASN A 207 19.89 0.14 2.82
CA ASN A 207 19.00 -0.18 3.92
C ASN A 207 18.99 -1.67 4.28
N LEU A 208 20.08 -2.38 4.01
CA LEU A 208 20.14 -3.84 4.03
C LEU A 208 19.83 -4.42 5.41
N THR A 209 20.39 -3.86 6.47
CA THR A 209 20.12 -4.30 7.85
C THR A 209 18.62 -4.28 8.15
N ARG A 210 17.94 -3.17 7.85
CA ARG A 210 16.50 -3.05 8.07
C ARG A 210 15.70 -4.04 7.22
N ALA A 211 16.06 -4.16 5.93
CA ALA A 211 15.41 -5.10 5.04
C ALA A 211 15.52 -6.54 5.55
N PHE A 212 16.70 -6.95 5.97
CA PHE A 212 16.94 -8.30 6.48
C PHE A 212 16.27 -8.54 7.84
N ASP A 213 16.23 -7.55 8.72
CA ASP A 213 15.47 -7.64 9.98
C ASP A 213 13.99 -7.96 9.75
N ARG A 214 13.39 -7.41 8.69
CA ARG A 214 11.98 -7.64 8.36
C ARG A 214 11.68 -9.06 7.90
N ILE A 215 12.66 -9.75 7.31
CA ILE A 215 12.49 -11.07 6.68
C ILE A 215 13.33 -12.17 7.32
N ASN A 216 14.02 -11.91 8.43
CA ASN A 216 14.90 -12.85 9.12
C ASN A 216 14.19 -14.13 9.63
N HIS A 217 12.86 -14.10 9.73
CA HIS A 217 12.02 -15.24 10.06
C HIS A 217 11.90 -16.25 8.90
N CYS A 218 12.15 -15.83 7.66
CA CYS A 218 12.07 -16.70 6.49
C CYS A 218 13.28 -17.63 6.45
N SER A 219 13.05 -18.91 6.73
CA SER A 219 14.12 -19.90 6.91
C SER A 219 14.94 -20.14 5.65
N GLY A 220 16.27 -20.14 5.80
CA GLY A 220 17.25 -20.47 4.75
C GLY A 220 17.54 -19.37 3.75
N LEU A 221 17.15 -18.15 4.05
CA LEU A 221 17.68 -16.95 3.40
C LEU A 221 18.98 -16.54 4.11
N ASP A 222 19.99 -16.18 3.32
CA ASP A 222 21.25 -15.68 3.87
C ASP A 222 21.15 -14.18 4.16
N CYS A 223 20.67 -13.87 5.37
CA CYS A 223 20.53 -12.52 5.89
C CYS A 223 21.64 -12.15 6.88
N THR A 224 22.62 -13.02 7.10
CA THR A 224 23.58 -12.89 8.22
C THR A 224 24.73 -11.97 7.92
N GLU A 225 25.24 -11.98 6.70
CA GLU A 225 26.47 -11.28 6.32
C GLU A 225 26.25 -9.88 5.72
N LEU A 226 25.01 -9.39 5.67
CA LEU A 226 24.66 -8.12 5.02
C LEU A 226 25.20 -8.02 3.56
N ASP A 227 25.19 -9.15 2.87
CA ASP A 227 25.64 -9.29 1.49
C ASP A 227 24.43 -9.53 0.57
N VAL A 228 24.16 -8.53 -0.27
CA VAL A 228 23.05 -8.55 -1.22
C VAL A 228 23.19 -9.68 -2.25
N GLY A 229 24.41 -10.00 -2.67
CA GLY A 229 24.66 -11.07 -3.64
C GLY A 229 24.36 -12.44 -3.05
N LYS A 230 24.87 -12.72 -1.85
CA LYS A 230 24.57 -13.98 -1.13
C LYS A 230 23.09 -14.15 -0.85
N PHE A 231 22.42 -13.06 -0.44
CA PHE A 231 20.99 -13.09 -0.26
C PHE A 231 20.26 -13.42 -1.57
N GLN A 232 20.61 -12.76 -2.68
CA GLN A 232 20.02 -13.02 -3.99
C GLN A 232 20.19 -14.48 -4.39
N ASP A 233 21.39 -15.04 -4.26
CA ASP A 233 21.69 -16.42 -4.64
C ASP A 233 20.93 -17.42 -3.76
N SER A 234 20.88 -17.20 -2.45
CA SER A 234 20.14 -18.04 -1.52
C SER A 234 18.63 -18.01 -1.81
N TRP A 235 18.07 -16.82 -2.08
CA TRP A 235 16.67 -16.69 -2.44
C TRP A 235 16.34 -17.44 -3.75
N LYS A 236 17.13 -17.22 -4.80
CA LYS A 236 16.95 -17.88 -6.12
C LYS A 236 17.04 -19.39 -5.99
N HIS A 237 18.07 -19.88 -5.31
CA HIS A 237 18.27 -21.31 -5.08
C HIS A 237 17.08 -21.93 -4.37
N LYS A 238 16.62 -21.30 -3.29
CA LYS A 238 15.45 -21.78 -2.54
C LYS A 238 14.17 -21.74 -3.37
N PHE A 239 13.91 -20.63 -4.04
CA PHE A 239 12.69 -20.47 -4.84
C PHE A 239 12.58 -21.48 -5.97
N GLN A 240 13.71 -21.86 -6.59
CA GLN A 240 13.77 -22.88 -7.66
C GLN A 240 13.60 -24.31 -7.14
N ASN A 241 14.14 -24.60 -5.93
CA ASN A 241 14.23 -25.97 -5.43
C ASN A 241 13.13 -26.36 -4.44
N THR A 242 12.38 -25.41 -3.86
CA THR A 242 11.29 -25.75 -2.96
C THR A 242 10.04 -26.16 -3.72
N THR A 243 9.48 -27.31 -3.31
CA THR A 243 8.17 -27.82 -3.77
C THR A 243 7.06 -27.52 -2.76
N ASP A 244 7.41 -27.12 -1.54
CA ASP A 244 6.47 -26.74 -0.50
C ASP A 244 5.84 -25.38 -0.85
N THR A 245 4.54 -25.37 -1.05
CA THR A 245 3.77 -24.17 -1.42
C THR A 245 3.79 -23.11 -0.32
N THR A 246 3.79 -23.51 0.96
CA THR A 246 3.85 -22.59 2.09
C THR A 246 5.21 -21.90 2.14
N GLN A 247 6.29 -22.66 2.04
CA GLN A 247 7.64 -22.10 2.00
C GLN A 247 7.86 -21.20 0.77
N LYS A 248 7.31 -21.62 -0.37
CA LYS A 248 7.38 -20.79 -1.60
C LYS A 248 6.64 -19.47 -1.43
N HIS A 249 5.48 -19.49 -0.78
CA HIS A 249 4.73 -18.29 -0.43
C HIS A 249 5.52 -17.37 0.51
N GLU A 250 6.14 -17.91 1.56
CA GLU A 250 6.98 -17.14 2.48
C GLU A 250 8.15 -16.45 1.77
N LEU A 251 8.82 -17.15 0.83
CA LEU A 251 9.90 -16.57 0.03
C LEU A 251 9.41 -15.40 -0.84
N ILE A 252 8.23 -15.52 -1.44
CA ILE A 252 7.64 -14.45 -2.25
C ILE A 252 7.27 -13.26 -1.38
N VAL A 253 6.61 -13.48 -0.24
CA VAL A 253 6.25 -12.42 0.69
C VAL A 253 7.51 -11.70 1.20
N ALA A 254 8.57 -12.44 1.54
CA ALA A 254 9.85 -11.85 1.93
C ALA A 254 10.41 -10.95 0.82
N LEU A 255 10.39 -11.40 -0.45
CA LEU A 255 10.82 -10.59 -1.59
C LEU A 255 9.96 -9.32 -1.72
N LEU A 256 8.64 -9.44 -1.67
CA LEU A 256 7.71 -8.31 -1.78
C LEU A 256 7.76 -7.34 -0.59
N THR A 257 8.31 -7.76 0.54
CA THR A 257 8.53 -6.91 1.72
C THR A 257 9.74 -6.00 1.58
N ILE A 258 10.75 -6.39 0.79
CA ILE A 258 12.02 -5.65 0.70
C ILE A 258 12.35 -5.14 -0.70
N LYS A 259 11.73 -5.67 -1.76
CA LYS A 259 12.06 -5.32 -3.15
C LYS A 259 10.95 -4.51 -3.79
N LYS A 260 11.29 -3.30 -4.28
CA LYS A 260 10.32 -2.41 -4.94
C LYS A 260 9.69 -3.08 -6.16
N ALA A 261 8.38 -3.31 -6.10
CA ALA A 261 7.57 -3.97 -7.12
C ALA A 261 7.12 -3.02 -8.24
N LYS A 262 7.08 -1.71 -7.99
CA LYS A 262 6.50 -0.70 -8.88
C LYS A 262 7.02 -0.75 -10.31
N LYS A 263 8.34 -0.90 -10.49
CA LYS A 263 8.94 -0.98 -11.84
C LYS A 263 8.53 -2.24 -12.62
N TYR A 264 8.23 -3.33 -11.92
CA TYR A 264 7.77 -4.59 -12.52
C TYR A 264 6.29 -4.51 -12.86
N TRP A 265 5.47 -3.96 -11.96
CA TRP A 265 4.07 -3.64 -12.24
C TRP A 265 3.90 -2.75 -13.47
N HIS A 266 4.74 -1.73 -13.64
CA HIS A 266 4.68 -0.83 -14.81
C HIS A 266 5.05 -1.51 -16.13
N LYS A 267 5.72 -2.68 -16.10
CA LYS A 267 6.00 -3.48 -17.29
C LYS A 267 4.82 -4.35 -17.73
N ILE A 268 3.81 -4.50 -16.88
CA ILE A 268 2.60 -5.24 -17.22
C ILE A 268 1.80 -4.43 -18.23
N LYS A 269 1.43 -5.08 -19.33
CA LYS A 269 0.74 -4.48 -20.48
C LYS A 269 -0.48 -5.31 -20.88
N ARG A 270 -1.40 -4.69 -21.58
CA ARG A 270 -2.46 -5.38 -22.30
C ARG A 270 -1.91 -5.95 -23.60
N PRO A 271 -2.43 -7.11 -24.07
CA PRO A 271 -2.13 -7.62 -25.41
C PRO A 271 -2.55 -6.64 -26.50
N GLY A 272 -1.75 -6.53 -27.58
CA GLY A 272 -2.03 -5.70 -28.73
C GLY A 272 -1.29 -4.35 -28.76
N ASP A 273 -1.45 -3.59 -29.84
CA ASP A 273 -0.84 -2.27 -30.02
C ASP A 273 -1.68 -1.20 -29.33
N TRP A 274 -1.31 -0.86 -28.10
CA TRP A 274 -1.98 0.15 -27.29
C TRP A 274 -1.09 1.38 -27.09
N SER A 275 -1.71 2.57 -27.11
CA SER A 275 -1.01 3.82 -26.77
C SER A 275 -0.57 3.84 -25.31
N CYS A 276 0.37 4.76 -24.95
CA CYS A 276 0.82 4.91 -23.56
C CYS A 276 -0.34 5.21 -22.59
N ASP A 277 -1.29 6.05 -23.02
CA ASP A 277 -2.44 6.41 -22.19
C ASP A 277 -3.37 5.22 -21.96
N GLU A 278 -3.60 4.41 -22.98
CA GLU A 278 -4.37 3.18 -22.87
C GLU A 278 -3.70 2.13 -21.99
N GLN A 279 -2.35 2.03 -22.00
CA GLN A 279 -1.60 1.16 -21.09
C GLN A 279 -1.76 1.57 -19.61
N GLN A 280 -1.80 2.87 -19.33
CA GLN A 280 -2.08 3.35 -17.98
C GLN A 280 -3.50 3.02 -17.56
N VAL A 281 -4.48 3.29 -18.40
CA VAL A 281 -5.90 2.96 -18.15
C VAL A 281 -6.08 1.46 -17.89
N PHE A 282 -5.40 0.61 -18.68
CA PHE A 282 -5.42 -0.84 -18.46
C PHE A 282 -4.92 -1.22 -17.06
N ARG A 283 -3.74 -0.70 -16.64
CA ARG A 283 -3.20 -0.98 -15.30
C ARG A 283 -4.10 -0.45 -14.17
N GLU A 284 -4.73 0.69 -14.38
CA GLU A 284 -5.71 1.23 -13.43
C GLU A 284 -6.93 0.31 -13.31
N GLN A 285 -7.49 -0.17 -14.42
CA GLN A 285 -8.58 -1.14 -14.41
C GLN A 285 -8.17 -2.45 -13.74
N LEU A 286 -6.99 -2.99 -14.06
CA LEU A 286 -6.47 -4.20 -13.45
C LEU A 286 -6.28 -4.00 -11.93
N SER A 287 -5.80 -2.84 -11.49
CA SER A 287 -5.67 -2.53 -10.06
C SER A 287 -7.02 -2.51 -9.33
N LEU A 288 -8.10 -2.07 -10.00
CA LEU A 288 -9.45 -2.13 -9.43
C LEU A 288 -9.97 -3.57 -9.32
N GLU A 289 -9.69 -4.42 -10.31
CA GLU A 289 -10.04 -5.86 -10.23
C GLU A 289 -9.26 -6.55 -9.10
N ILE A 290 -7.98 -6.22 -8.93
CA ILE A 290 -7.18 -6.69 -7.79
C ILE A 290 -7.80 -6.19 -6.46
N GLY A 291 -8.23 -4.93 -6.40
CA GLY A 291 -8.96 -4.42 -5.24
C GLY A 291 -10.25 -5.20 -4.96
N ARG A 292 -11.01 -5.53 -6.00
CA ARG A 292 -12.21 -6.38 -5.87
C ARG A 292 -11.89 -7.79 -5.40
N PHE A 293 -10.78 -8.36 -5.84
CA PHE A 293 -10.28 -9.63 -5.32
C PHE A 293 -10.07 -9.54 -3.81
N TYR A 294 -9.34 -8.54 -3.32
CA TYR A 294 -9.12 -8.34 -1.88
C TYR A 294 -10.43 -8.10 -1.11
N SER A 295 -11.42 -7.42 -1.71
CA SER A 295 -12.73 -7.20 -1.09
C SER A 295 -13.52 -8.48 -0.78
N GLN A 296 -13.13 -9.60 -1.38
CA GLN A 296 -13.76 -10.91 -1.24
C GLN A 296 -12.97 -11.85 -0.32
N GLN A 297 -11.73 -11.50 0.01
CA GLN A 297 -10.88 -12.31 0.89
C GLN A 297 -11.33 -12.23 2.34
N GLY A 298 -11.03 -13.28 3.10
CA GLY A 298 -11.19 -13.28 4.55
C GLY A 298 -10.21 -12.30 5.22
N SER A 299 -10.59 -11.80 6.38
CA SER A 299 -9.75 -10.90 7.19
C SER A 299 -8.85 -11.69 8.14
N ASP A 300 -8.11 -12.66 7.61
CA ASP A 300 -7.07 -13.40 8.32
C ASP A 300 -5.83 -12.51 8.54
N VAL A 301 -5.02 -12.82 9.56
CA VAL A 301 -3.79 -12.07 9.88
C VAL A 301 -2.75 -12.06 8.75
N LYS A 302 -2.81 -13.01 7.83
CA LYS A 302 -1.99 -13.06 6.61
C LYS A 302 -2.50 -12.15 5.51
N CYS A 303 -3.76 -11.75 5.57
CA CYS A 303 -4.44 -10.93 4.58
C CYS A 303 -4.41 -9.45 5.00
N HIS A 304 -3.27 -8.78 4.87
CA HIS A 304 -3.02 -7.43 5.41
C HIS A 304 -4.10 -6.41 5.06
N ILE A 305 -4.49 -6.31 3.77
CA ILE A 305 -5.50 -5.33 3.32
C ILE A 305 -6.90 -5.65 3.86
N PRO A 306 -7.44 -6.89 3.73
CA PRO A 306 -8.69 -7.26 4.35
C PRO A 306 -8.70 -7.10 5.88
N PHE A 307 -7.57 -7.40 6.55
CA PHE A 307 -7.43 -7.21 7.99
C PHE A 307 -7.49 -5.75 8.40
N PHE A 308 -6.83 -4.85 7.66
CA PHE A 308 -6.95 -3.41 7.86
C PHE A 308 -8.40 -2.97 7.82
N PHE A 309 -9.19 -3.42 6.83
CA PHE A 309 -10.62 -3.08 6.75
C PHE A 309 -11.44 -3.64 7.91
N LYS A 310 -11.12 -4.86 8.40
CA LYS A 310 -11.74 -5.42 9.62
C LYS A 310 -11.49 -4.48 10.80
N THR A 311 -10.24 -4.06 11.01
CA THR A 311 -9.87 -3.16 12.11
C THR A 311 -10.59 -1.81 12.00
N LEU A 312 -10.66 -1.21 10.80
CA LEU A 312 -11.42 0.02 10.60
C LEU A 312 -12.90 -0.16 10.96
N TYR A 313 -13.50 -1.28 10.59
CA TYR A 313 -14.91 -1.56 10.88
C TYR A 313 -15.17 -1.72 12.37
N GLU A 314 -14.29 -2.36 13.09
CA GLU A 314 -14.38 -2.59 14.53
C GLU A 314 -14.18 -1.30 15.36
N CYS A 315 -13.61 -0.24 14.77
CA CYS A 315 -13.45 1.07 15.38
C CYS A 315 -14.70 1.99 15.22
N VAL A 316 -15.80 1.53 14.62
CA VAL A 316 -17.03 2.31 14.39
C VAL A 316 -18.11 1.94 15.36
#